data_e8dcc008bb4fb9208f2ca3614aa4fe8f
#
_entry.id   e8dcc008bb4fb9208f2ca3614aa4fe8f
#
_cell.length_a   1.000
_cell.length_b   1.000
_cell.length_c   1.000
_cell.angle_alpha   90.00
_cell.angle_beta   90.00
_cell.angle_gamma   90.00
#
_symmetry.space_group_name_H-M   'P 1'
#
loop_
_entity.id
_entity.type
_entity.pdbx_description
1 polymer ?
#
loop_
_entity_poly.entity_id
_entity_poly.type
_entity_poly.pdbx_seq_one_letter_code
_entity_poly.pdbx_strand_id
1 'polypeptide(L)'
;CPVLGLSEAYMLANSWVLGQILDMGVMSIQICHARDPKAVEVAAHMACRYPFDYPGVPKLARQGLRGASASFANQVWGMNNAQYVRAADLWPLNPKGEILFGLKIEDTVADANAEASLSVPGVAFAEWGPTDNNYWLNNFDGLPLDGSRFDETKFPKMMAVHDMVLRLCKKHNVRYLNLATNVPGTFNYVLNQIRDGAMLLVGSEETAYVGREHSGRKMPI
;
A
#
# COMPACT_ATOMS: atom_id res chain seq x y z
N CYS A 1 -11.78 4.06 7.24
CA CYS A 1 -10.83 2.95 7.43
C CYS A 1 -10.74 2.60 8.90
N PRO A 2 -10.83 1.33 9.31
CA PRO A 2 -10.43 0.97 10.65
C PRO A 2 -8.93 1.29 10.81
N VAL A 3 -8.58 1.95 11.89
CA VAL A 3 -7.20 2.37 12.19
C VAL A 3 -6.40 1.13 12.61
N LEU A 4 -6.10 0.24 11.65
CA LEU A 4 -5.46 -1.05 11.89
C LEU A 4 -3.96 -0.97 12.20
N GLY A 5 -3.32 0.18 12.03
CA GLY A 5 -1.88 0.34 12.19
C GLY A 5 -1.42 1.02 13.49
N LEU A 6 -2.23 1.02 14.57
CA LEU A 6 -1.97 1.87 15.74
C LEU A 6 -0.76 1.47 16.57
N SER A 7 -0.51 0.18 16.79
CA SER A 7 0.62 -0.30 17.57
C SER A 7 0.95 -1.76 17.27
N GLU A 8 2.18 -2.17 17.63
CA GLU A 8 2.60 -3.56 17.55
C GLU A 8 1.64 -4.51 18.28
N ALA A 9 1.27 -4.19 19.51
CA ALA A 9 0.38 -5.04 20.33
C ALA A 9 -1.00 -5.19 19.70
N TYR A 10 -1.54 -4.10 19.15
CA TYR A 10 -2.83 -4.13 18.45
C TYR A 10 -2.76 -5.00 17.21
N MET A 11 -1.71 -4.86 16.41
CA MET A 11 -1.53 -5.66 15.19
C MET A 11 -1.33 -7.14 15.51
N LEU A 12 -0.58 -7.47 16.56
CA LEU A 12 -0.42 -8.87 17.02
C LEU A 12 -1.78 -9.48 17.40
N ALA A 13 -2.59 -8.76 18.17
CA ALA A 13 -3.90 -9.24 18.62
C ALA A 13 -4.89 -9.44 17.45
N ASN A 14 -4.73 -8.70 16.35
CA ASN A 14 -5.63 -8.70 15.19
C ASN A 14 -5.00 -9.28 13.90
N SER A 15 -3.83 -9.88 13.98
CA SER A 15 -3.12 -10.44 12.82
C SER A 15 -3.95 -11.48 12.05
N TRP A 16 -4.82 -12.22 12.74
CA TRP A 16 -5.73 -13.20 12.16
C TRP A 16 -6.69 -12.60 11.12
N VAL A 17 -7.08 -11.32 11.26
CA VAL A 17 -7.97 -10.63 10.30
C VAL A 17 -7.31 -10.56 8.93
N LEU A 18 -6.02 -10.20 8.87
CA LEU A 18 -5.28 -10.16 7.60
C LEU A 18 -5.15 -11.54 6.97
N GLY A 19 -4.92 -12.56 7.79
CA GLY A 19 -4.91 -13.95 7.34
C GLY A 19 -6.24 -14.35 6.68
N GLN A 20 -7.36 -14.03 7.31
CA GLN A 20 -8.70 -14.31 6.75
C GLN A 20 -8.96 -13.57 5.43
N ILE A 21 -8.57 -12.30 5.33
CA ILE A 21 -8.71 -11.52 4.09
C ILE A 21 -7.91 -12.19 2.95
N LEU A 22 -6.68 -12.60 3.23
CA LEU A 22 -5.85 -13.29 2.25
C LEU A 22 -6.42 -14.67 1.87
N ASP A 23 -7.00 -15.40 2.82
CA ASP A 23 -7.64 -16.69 2.57
C ASP A 23 -8.93 -16.58 1.75
N MET A 24 -9.47 -15.36 1.58
CA MET A 24 -10.52 -15.04 0.61
C MET A 24 -9.97 -14.79 -0.81
N GLY A 25 -8.67 -14.87 -1.04
CA GLY A 25 -8.04 -14.72 -2.35
C GLY A 25 -7.63 -13.28 -2.71
N VAL A 26 -7.66 -12.36 -1.75
CA VAL A 26 -7.16 -11.00 -1.95
C VAL A 26 -5.65 -11.01 -2.22
N MET A 27 -5.21 -10.26 -3.23
CA MET A 27 -3.80 -10.18 -3.65
C MET A 27 -3.10 -8.90 -3.19
N SER A 28 -3.84 -7.90 -2.71
CA SER A 28 -3.27 -6.64 -2.24
C SER A 28 -3.94 -6.18 -0.97
N ILE A 29 -3.14 -5.80 0.01
CA ILE A 29 -3.59 -5.25 1.29
C ILE A 29 -2.86 -3.93 1.54
N GLN A 30 -3.61 -2.90 1.93
CA GLN A 30 -3.07 -1.61 2.33
C GLN A 30 -3.44 -1.31 3.78
N ILE A 31 -2.45 -1.00 4.61
CA ILE A 31 -2.66 -0.58 5.99
C ILE A 31 -2.77 0.94 6.03
N CYS A 32 -3.93 1.44 6.45
CA CYS A 32 -4.15 2.86 6.70
C CYS A 32 -3.49 3.29 8.02
N HIS A 33 -3.11 4.57 8.10
CA HIS A 33 -2.49 5.14 9.31
C HIS A 33 -1.29 4.31 9.80
N ALA A 34 -0.30 4.11 8.95
CA ALA A 34 0.88 3.28 9.25
C ALA A 34 1.81 3.99 10.27
N ARG A 35 1.34 4.09 11.54
CA ARG A 35 1.94 4.90 12.60
C ARG A 35 3.14 4.26 13.28
N ASP A 36 3.13 2.92 13.40
CA ASP A 36 4.15 2.17 14.12
C ASP A 36 4.87 1.20 13.19
N PRO A 37 6.18 1.40 12.94
CA PRO A 37 6.97 0.50 12.09
C PRO A 37 6.96 -0.95 12.57
N LYS A 38 6.85 -1.19 13.89
CA LYS A 38 6.75 -2.55 14.44
C LYS A 38 5.40 -3.20 14.14
N ALA A 39 4.31 -2.40 14.12
CA ALA A 39 3.01 -2.87 13.66
C ALA A 39 3.04 -3.23 12.16
N VAL A 40 3.72 -2.43 11.34
CA VAL A 40 3.96 -2.72 9.92
C VAL A 40 4.73 -4.04 9.74
N GLU A 41 5.77 -4.25 10.55
CA GLU A 41 6.54 -5.49 10.55
C GLU A 41 5.69 -6.71 10.94
N VAL A 42 4.83 -6.60 11.97
CA VAL A 42 3.89 -7.67 12.34
C VAL A 42 2.93 -7.98 11.20
N ALA A 43 2.33 -6.95 10.60
CA ALA A 43 1.41 -7.14 9.47
C ALA A 43 2.09 -7.84 8.30
N ALA A 44 3.24 -7.34 7.87
CA ALA A 44 3.98 -7.88 6.74
C ALA A 44 4.54 -9.29 7.03
N HIS A 45 5.31 -9.43 8.11
CA HIS A 45 6.12 -10.63 8.34
C HIS A 45 5.38 -11.76 9.02
N MET A 46 4.37 -11.44 9.85
CA MET A 46 3.62 -12.44 10.60
C MET A 46 2.25 -12.71 10.00
N ALA A 47 1.44 -11.67 9.82
CA ALA A 47 0.06 -11.85 9.38
C ALA A 47 -0.07 -12.24 7.91
N CYS A 48 0.78 -11.72 7.02
CA CYS A 48 0.69 -11.99 5.58
C CYS A 48 1.44 -13.24 5.12
N ARG A 49 2.28 -13.84 5.95
CA ARG A 49 3.18 -14.92 5.51
C ARG A 49 2.90 -16.28 6.18
N TYR A 50 3.28 -17.34 5.50
CA TYR A 50 3.30 -18.69 6.03
C TYR A 50 4.53 -18.94 6.92
N PRO A 51 4.48 -19.90 7.87
CA PRO A 51 5.54 -20.14 8.86
C PRO A 51 6.73 -20.97 8.35
N PHE A 52 7.08 -20.87 7.08
CA PHE A 52 8.21 -21.59 6.50
C PHE A 52 9.14 -20.66 5.71
N ASP A 53 10.38 -21.10 5.51
CA ASP A 53 11.37 -20.36 4.73
C ASP A 53 11.10 -20.54 3.24
N TYR A 54 11.15 -19.45 2.49
CA TYR A 54 11.03 -19.48 1.03
C TYR A 54 12.42 -19.52 0.40
N PRO A 55 12.68 -20.42 -0.57
CA PRO A 55 13.96 -20.49 -1.24
C PRO A 55 14.38 -19.18 -1.89
N GLY A 56 15.56 -18.67 -1.55
CA GLY A 56 16.08 -17.42 -2.09
C GLY A 56 15.54 -16.15 -1.44
N VAL A 57 14.65 -16.27 -0.43
CA VAL A 57 14.15 -15.14 0.35
C VAL A 57 14.93 -15.01 1.64
N PRO A 58 15.38 -13.81 2.05
CA PRO A 58 16.08 -13.61 3.31
C PRO A 58 15.22 -14.09 4.51
N LYS A 59 15.90 -14.74 5.47
CA LYS A 59 15.25 -15.13 6.71
C LYS A 59 14.94 -13.89 7.54
N LEU A 60 13.69 -13.75 7.95
CA LEU A 60 13.23 -12.65 8.78
C LEU A 60 13.28 -13.03 10.27
N ALA A 61 13.40 -12.02 11.13
CA ALA A 61 13.38 -12.21 12.58
C ALA A 61 12.03 -12.72 13.10
N ARG A 62 10.93 -12.38 12.41
CA ARG A 62 9.57 -12.81 12.75
C ARG A 62 9.11 -13.90 11.80
N GLN A 63 8.50 -14.94 12.36
CA GLN A 63 7.93 -16.05 11.59
C GLN A 63 6.48 -15.75 11.20
N GLY A 64 6.07 -16.17 10.01
CA GLY A 64 4.68 -16.08 9.55
C GLY A 64 3.72 -16.89 10.42
N LEU A 65 2.46 -16.45 10.49
CA LEU A 65 1.41 -17.05 11.31
C LEU A 65 0.26 -17.65 10.48
N ARG A 66 0.27 -17.52 9.15
CA ARG A 66 -0.81 -18.07 8.33
C ARG A 66 -0.89 -19.59 8.44
N GLY A 67 -2.12 -20.08 8.60
CA GLY A 67 -2.42 -21.51 8.59
C GLY A 67 -2.67 -22.07 7.17
N ALA A 68 -2.81 -23.39 7.05
CA ALA A 68 -2.96 -24.07 5.76
C ALA A 68 -4.38 -23.97 5.15
N SER A 69 -5.32 -23.25 5.74
CA SER A 69 -6.74 -23.23 5.35
C SER A 69 -7.07 -22.26 4.22
N ALA A 70 -6.36 -22.35 3.11
CA ALA A 70 -6.51 -21.43 1.97
C ALA A 70 -7.34 -22.01 0.81
N SER A 71 -8.24 -22.93 1.07
CA SER A 71 -8.98 -23.66 0.00
C SER A 71 -9.82 -22.74 -0.90
N PHE A 72 -10.37 -21.66 -0.37
CA PHE A 72 -11.11 -20.69 -1.16
C PHE A 72 -10.17 -19.83 -2.01
N ALA A 73 -9.10 -19.31 -1.42
CA ALA A 73 -8.09 -18.53 -2.14
C ALA A 73 -7.45 -19.33 -3.29
N ASN A 74 -7.22 -20.63 -3.08
CA ASN A 74 -6.72 -21.53 -4.12
C ASN A 74 -7.63 -21.53 -5.38
N GLN A 75 -8.94 -21.56 -5.17
CA GLN A 75 -9.91 -21.51 -6.27
C GLN A 75 -9.90 -20.17 -6.97
N VAL A 76 -9.88 -19.06 -6.20
CA VAL A 76 -9.84 -17.71 -6.75
C VAL A 76 -8.59 -17.49 -7.61
N TRP A 77 -7.44 -18.02 -7.17
CA TRP A 77 -6.17 -17.86 -7.90
C TRP A 77 -5.98 -18.93 -8.99
N GLY A 78 -6.89 -19.89 -9.13
CA GLY A 78 -6.77 -20.97 -10.10
C GLY A 78 -5.58 -21.91 -9.83
N MET A 79 -5.18 -22.07 -8.57
CA MET A 79 -4.00 -22.83 -8.13
C MET A 79 -4.39 -24.00 -7.23
N ASN A 80 -3.57 -25.04 -7.20
CA ASN A 80 -3.65 -26.02 -6.11
C ASN A 80 -2.98 -25.45 -4.84
N ASN A 81 -3.19 -26.11 -3.69
CA ASN A 81 -2.67 -25.62 -2.41
C ASN A 81 -1.14 -25.47 -2.40
N ALA A 82 -0.41 -26.40 -3.00
CA ALA A 82 1.06 -26.34 -3.03
C ALA A 82 1.59 -25.20 -3.90
N GLN A 83 0.88 -24.85 -4.96
CA GLN A 83 1.18 -23.68 -5.80
C GLN A 83 0.85 -22.38 -5.05
N TYR A 84 -0.34 -22.32 -4.47
CA TYR A 84 -0.82 -21.13 -3.76
C TYR A 84 0.10 -20.74 -2.60
N VAL A 85 0.43 -21.65 -1.69
CA VAL A 85 1.27 -21.33 -0.53
C VAL A 85 2.68 -20.84 -0.91
N ARG A 86 3.15 -21.18 -2.11
CA ARG A 86 4.44 -20.68 -2.63
C ARG A 86 4.33 -19.32 -3.29
N ALA A 87 3.20 -19.03 -3.95
CA ALA A 87 2.93 -17.76 -4.59
C ALA A 87 2.41 -16.72 -3.60
N ALA A 88 1.69 -17.15 -2.55
CA ALA A 88 1.08 -16.29 -1.54
C ALA A 88 2.10 -15.79 -0.51
N ASP A 89 3.15 -15.15 -0.98
CA ASP A 89 4.17 -14.44 -0.20
C ASP A 89 4.34 -13.01 -0.71
N LEU A 90 4.99 -12.17 0.06
CA LEU A 90 5.12 -10.74 -0.20
C LEU A 90 6.10 -10.44 -1.34
N TRP A 91 5.64 -9.80 -2.39
CA TRP A 91 6.51 -9.13 -3.35
C TRP A 91 6.82 -7.70 -2.84
N PRO A 92 8.05 -7.16 -2.95
CA PRO A 92 9.22 -7.71 -3.63
C PRO A 92 10.16 -8.54 -2.74
N LEU A 93 9.84 -8.75 -1.46
CA LEU A 93 10.65 -9.56 -0.55
C LEU A 93 10.93 -10.96 -1.14
N ASN A 94 9.89 -11.61 -1.63
CA ASN A 94 9.97 -12.79 -2.47
C ASN A 94 9.72 -12.36 -3.92
N PRO A 95 10.71 -12.47 -4.83
CA PRO A 95 10.52 -12.11 -6.24
C PRO A 95 9.44 -12.93 -6.97
N LYS A 96 9.07 -14.09 -6.41
CA LYS A 96 8.00 -14.96 -6.91
C LYS A 96 6.70 -14.84 -6.11
N GLY A 97 6.68 -13.93 -5.14
CA GLY A 97 5.47 -13.64 -4.35
C GLY A 97 4.48 -12.81 -5.17
N GLU A 98 3.20 -13.02 -4.94
CA GLU A 98 2.12 -12.34 -5.65
C GLU A 98 1.24 -11.49 -4.72
N ILE A 99 1.58 -11.41 -3.43
CA ILE A 99 0.89 -10.52 -2.50
C ILE A 99 1.58 -9.17 -2.47
N LEU A 100 0.81 -8.10 -2.70
CA LEU A 100 1.25 -6.72 -2.57
C LEU A 100 0.81 -6.17 -1.20
N PHE A 101 1.78 -5.87 -0.35
CA PHE A 101 1.53 -5.23 0.93
C PHE A 101 1.91 -3.75 0.86
N GLY A 102 0.98 -2.87 1.20
CA GLY A 102 1.15 -1.44 1.10
C GLY A 102 0.80 -0.68 2.36
N LEU A 103 1.24 0.56 2.40
CA LEU A 103 1.01 1.49 3.51
C LEU A 103 0.29 2.74 3.02
N LYS A 104 -0.52 3.35 3.88
CA LYS A 104 -1.05 4.68 3.67
C LYS A 104 -0.51 5.62 4.75
N ILE A 105 0.22 6.62 4.30
CA ILE A 105 0.84 7.66 5.14
C ILE A 105 -0.10 8.86 5.09
N GLU A 106 -0.79 9.14 6.21
CA GLU A 106 -1.93 10.05 6.16
C GLU A 106 -2.26 10.75 7.48
N ASP A 107 -1.34 10.72 8.43
CA ASP A 107 -1.45 11.49 9.68
C ASP A 107 -0.07 11.82 10.25
N THR A 108 -0.01 12.79 11.15
CA THR A 108 1.24 13.34 11.68
C THR A 108 2.15 12.31 12.35
N VAL A 109 1.60 11.22 12.93
CA VAL A 109 2.39 10.16 13.54
C VAL A 109 2.95 9.23 12.45
N ALA A 110 2.14 8.88 11.45
CA ALA A 110 2.59 8.11 10.30
C ALA A 110 3.64 8.89 9.49
N ASP A 111 3.46 10.20 9.32
CA ASP A 111 4.42 11.09 8.64
C ASP A 111 5.78 11.05 9.34
N ALA A 112 5.80 11.17 10.68
CA ALA A 112 7.02 11.14 11.48
C ALA A 112 7.76 9.80 11.42
N ASN A 113 7.04 8.68 11.23
CA ASN A 113 7.58 7.33 11.18
C ASN A 113 7.67 6.76 9.76
N ALA A 114 7.36 7.57 8.73
CA ALA A 114 7.24 7.09 7.35
C ALA A 114 8.51 6.36 6.86
N GLU A 115 9.70 6.91 7.14
CA GLU A 115 10.94 6.29 6.70
C GLU A 115 11.16 4.90 7.30
N ALA A 116 10.95 4.76 8.60
CA ALA A 116 11.09 3.48 9.29
C ALA A 116 10.06 2.45 8.79
N SER A 117 8.81 2.88 8.58
CA SER A 117 7.74 2.03 8.06
C SER A 117 8.00 1.58 6.62
N LEU A 118 8.46 2.49 5.75
CA LEU A 118 8.76 2.19 4.35
C LEU A 118 10.04 1.34 4.17
N SER A 119 10.92 1.31 5.17
CA SER A 119 12.11 0.45 5.16
C SER A 119 11.82 -1.00 5.56
N VAL A 120 10.62 -1.33 6.02
CA VAL A 120 10.25 -2.71 6.40
C VAL A 120 10.27 -3.60 5.17
N PRO A 121 11.04 -4.70 5.17
CA PRO A 121 11.09 -5.64 4.06
C PRO A 121 9.71 -6.20 3.71
N GLY A 122 9.36 -6.20 2.44
CA GLY A 122 8.06 -6.70 1.96
C GLY A 122 7.00 -5.62 1.76
N VAL A 123 7.28 -4.36 2.13
CA VAL A 123 6.43 -3.23 1.72
C VAL A 123 6.62 -3.01 0.22
N ALA A 124 5.55 -3.23 -0.54
CA ALA A 124 5.57 -3.15 -2.00
C ALA A 124 5.24 -1.76 -2.51
N PHE A 125 4.30 -1.07 -1.87
CA PHE A 125 3.85 0.26 -2.28
C PHE A 125 3.45 1.11 -1.08
N ALA A 126 3.38 2.41 -1.31
CA ALA A 126 2.80 3.33 -0.34
C ALA A 126 2.03 4.45 -1.04
N GLU A 127 0.99 4.91 -0.38
CA GLU A 127 0.13 6.00 -0.78
C GLU A 127 0.24 7.15 0.23
N TRP A 128 0.21 8.38 -0.27
CA TRP A 128 -0.10 9.54 0.54
C TRP A 128 -1.61 9.77 0.57
N GLY A 129 -2.20 9.88 1.77
CA GLY A 129 -3.64 10.08 1.96
C GLY A 129 -3.98 11.56 2.24
N PRO A 130 -4.29 12.39 1.21
CA PRO A 130 -4.44 13.84 1.39
C PRO A 130 -5.59 14.24 2.30
N THR A 131 -6.73 13.57 2.24
CA THR A 131 -7.91 13.94 3.03
C THR A 131 -7.67 13.77 4.52
N ASP A 132 -7.22 12.59 4.94
CA ASP A 132 -6.91 12.32 6.34
C ASP A 132 -5.72 13.16 6.80
N ASN A 133 -4.70 13.33 5.95
CA ASN A 133 -3.56 14.19 6.27
C ASN A 133 -3.98 15.64 6.56
N ASN A 134 -5.00 16.15 5.82
CA ASN A 134 -5.56 17.46 6.11
C ASN A 134 -6.25 17.54 7.49
N TYR A 135 -6.93 16.48 7.93
CA TYR A 135 -7.52 16.43 9.27
C TYR A 135 -6.47 16.62 10.36
N TRP A 136 -5.32 15.99 10.20
CA TRP A 136 -4.26 16.02 11.19
C TRP A 136 -3.36 17.26 11.13
N LEU A 137 -3.16 17.83 9.94
CA LEU A 137 -2.28 18.99 9.74
C LEU A 137 -3.00 20.32 9.83
N ASN A 138 -4.26 20.41 9.41
CA ASN A 138 -4.97 21.66 9.20
C ASN A 138 -6.35 21.70 9.87
N ASN A 139 -6.72 20.72 10.72
CA ASN A 139 -8.02 20.68 11.40
C ASN A 139 -9.23 20.83 10.44
N PHE A 140 -9.21 20.13 9.30
CA PHE A 140 -10.22 20.20 8.24
C PHE A 140 -10.26 21.51 7.46
N ASP A 141 -9.35 22.44 7.71
CA ASP A 141 -9.36 23.70 6.98
C ASP A 141 -9.28 23.48 5.46
N GLY A 142 -10.15 24.17 4.72
CA GLY A 142 -10.25 24.09 3.27
C GLY A 142 -10.86 22.79 2.70
N LEU A 143 -11.33 21.86 3.54
CA LEU A 143 -12.12 20.72 3.03
C LEU A 143 -13.49 21.18 2.59
N PRO A 144 -13.87 20.95 1.33
CA PRO A 144 -15.19 21.30 0.84
C PRO A 144 -16.24 20.37 1.45
N LEU A 145 -17.21 20.94 2.16
CA LEU A 145 -18.31 20.17 2.77
C LEU A 145 -19.44 19.88 1.78
N ASP A 146 -19.41 20.49 0.60
CA ASP A 146 -20.41 20.35 -0.47
C ASP A 146 -20.09 19.20 -1.44
N GLY A 147 -19.06 18.39 -1.15
CA GLY A 147 -18.61 17.31 -2.02
C GLY A 147 -17.80 17.77 -3.23
N SER A 148 -17.48 19.06 -3.34
CA SER A 148 -16.55 19.52 -4.35
C SER A 148 -15.13 19.02 -4.06
N ARG A 149 -14.28 19.08 -5.07
CA ARG A 149 -12.94 18.52 -4.95
C ARG A 149 -12.04 19.38 -4.06
N PHE A 150 -11.35 18.73 -3.13
CA PHE A 150 -10.28 19.31 -2.34
C PHE A 150 -9.05 19.58 -3.24
N ASP A 151 -8.45 20.75 -3.10
CA ASP A 151 -7.24 21.16 -3.82
C ASP A 151 -6.05 21.20 -2.85
N GLU A 152 -5.34 20.08 -2.79
CA GLU A 152 -4.21 19.82 -1.91
C GLU A 152 -3.06 20.83 -2.14
N THR A 153 -2.94 21.34 -3.36
CA THR A 153 -1.84 22.26 -3.74
C THR A 153 -1.86 23.58 -3.01
N LYS A 154 -3.01 23.94 -2.44
CA LYS A 154 -3.19 25.16 -1.63
C LYS A 154 -2.60 25.04 -0.23
N PHE A 155 -2.15 23.87 0.18
CA PHE A 155 -1.69 23.57 1.53
C PHE A 155 -0.21 23.14 1.52
N PRO A 156 0.73 24.10 1.70
CA PRO A 156 2.18 23.82 1.60
C PRO A 156 2.67 22.71 2.55
N LYS A 157 2.08 22.62 3.76
CA LYS A 157 2.42 21.56 4.72
C LYS A 157 2.06 20.18 4.19
N MET A 158 0.91 20.05 3.54
CA MET A 158 0.46 18.80 2.94
C MET A 158 1.35 18.41 1.75
N MET A 159 1.67 19.39 0.90
CA MET A 159 2.57 19.14 -0.23
C MET A 159 3.97 18.73 0.23
N ALA A 160 4.45 19.28 1.35
CA ALA A 160 5.72 18.84 1.95
C ALA A 160 5.68 17.36 2.39
N VAL A 161 4.55 16.88 2.92
CA VAL A 161 4.36 15.44 3.25
C VAL A 161 4.29 14.61 1.97
N HIS A 162 3.52 15.02 0.97
CA HIS A 162 3.47 14.37 -0.34
C HIS A 162 4.88 14.16 -0.91
N ASP A 163 5.68 15.22 -0.97
CA ASP A 163 7.04 15.18 -1.52
C ASP A 163 7.97 14.30 -0.67
N MET A 164 7.78 14.30 0.64
CA MET A 164 8.50 13.43 1.56
C MET A 164 8.18 11.96 1.27
N VAL A 165 6.91 11.58 1.20
CA VAL A 165 6.49 10.18 0.94
C VAL A 165 7.02 9.72 -0.42
N LEU A 166 6.88 10.53 -1.47
CA LEU A 166 7.40 10.23 -2.81
C LEU A 166 8.92 10.01 -2.80
N ARG A 167 9.66 10.89 -2.11
CA ARG A 167 11.13 10.78 -1.97
C ARG A 167 11.52 9.51 -1.21
N LEU A 168 10.83 9.18 -0.12
CA LEU A 168 11.09 7.98 0.68
C LEU A 168 10.76 6.70 -0.10
N CYS A 169 9.66 6.69 -0.85
CA CYS A 169 9.34 5.60 -1.76
C CYS A 169 10.48 5.33 -2.75
N LYS A 170 11.00 6.38 -3.38
CA LYS A 170 12.17 6.28 -4.28
C LYS A 170 13.41 5.75 -3.55
N LYS A 171 13.69 6.25 -2.35
CA LYS A 171 14.85 5.85 -1.53
C LYS A 171 14.81 4.37 -1.18
N HIS A 172 13.65 3.84 -0.79
CA HIS A 172 13.49 2.45 -0.33
C HIS A 172 13.03 1.49 -1.43
N ASN A 173 12.96 1.94 -2.69
CA ASN A 173 12.47 1.16 -3.83
C ASN A 173 11.03 0.62 -3.61
N VAL A 174 10.22 1.37 -2.88
CA VAL A 174 8.78 1.16 -2.69
C VAL A 174 8.03 1.87 -3.82
N ARG A 175 6.96 1.29 -4.36
CA ARG A 175 6.19 1.91 -5.43
C ARG A 175 5.28 2.99 -4.84
N TYR A 176 5.44 4.21 -5.33
CA TYR A 176 4.54 5.28 -4.95
C TYR A 176 3.20 5.10 -5.67
N LEU A 177 2.13 4.94 -4.89
CA LEU A 177 0.76 4.85 -5.37
C LEU A 177 0.05 6.18 -5.15
N ASN A 178 -0.69 6.66 -6.14
CA ASN A 178 -1.54 7.83 -5.97
C ASN A 178 -2.87 7.69 -6.71
N LEU A 179 -3.85 8.50 -6.28
CA LEU A 179 -5.10 8.65 -7.00
C LEU A 179 -4.87 9.50 -8.25
N ALA A 180 -5.48 9.12 -9.36
CA ALA A 180 -5.38 9.85 -10.60
C ALA A 180 -6.74 10.06 -11.26
N THR A 181 -6.85 11.13 -12.02
CA THR A 181 -8.03 11.44 -12.83
C THR A 181 -7.61 11.70 -14.27
N ASN A 182 -8.55 11.59 -15.20
CA ASN A 182 -8.34 11.94 -16.59
C ASN A 182 -8.59 13.44 -16.89
N VAL A 183 -8.78 14.28 -15.85
CA VAL A 183 -9.09 15.71 -16.00
C VAL A 183 -7.79 16.52 -16.14
N PRO A 184 -7.45 17.00 -17.35
CA PRO A 184 -6.24 17.81 -17.59
C PRO A 184 -6.18 19.06 -16.71
N GLY A 185 -4.96 19.45 -16.31
CA GLY A 185 -4.72 20.65 -15.52
C GLY A 185 -4.99 20.52 -14.03
N THR A 186 -5.51 19.38 -13.56
CA THR A 186 -5.66 19.14 -12.10
C THR A 186 -4.39 18.52 -11.52
N PHE A 187 -4.20 18.68 -10.20
CA PHE A 187 -3.10 18.04 -9.49
C PHE A 187 -3.07 16.53 -9.74
N ASN A 188 -4.22 15.85 -9.65
CA ASN A 188 -4.33 14.40 -9.84
C ASN A 188 -4.51 13.99 -11.32
N TYR A 189 -4.23 14.87 -12.26
CA TYR A 189 -4.23 14.45 -13.66
C TYR A 189 -3.19 13.36 -13.88
N VAL A 190 -3.59 12.28 -14.56
CA VAL A 190 -2.78 11.06 -14.70
C VAL A 190 -1.36 11.33 -15.21
N LEU A 191 -1.19 12.23 -16.18
CA LEU A 191 0.14 12.54 -16.71
C LEU A 191 1.01 13.30 -15.73
N ASN A 192 0.43 14.15 -14.88
CA ASN A 192 1.17 14.83 -13.82
C ASN A 192 1.69 13.81 -12.80
N GLN A 193 0.84 12.89 -12.36
CA GLN A 193 1.23 11.84 -11.42
C GLN A 193 2.35 10.94 -11.97
N ILE A 194 2.28 10.58 -13.25
CA ILE A 194 3.34 9.79 -13.91
C ILE A 194 4.66 10.59 -13.94
N ARG A 195 4.63 11.87 -14.28
CA ARG A 195 5.81 12.75 -14.34
C ARG A 195 6.44 12.95 -12.97
N ASP A 196 5.63 13.05 -11.91
CA ASP A 196 6.10 13.13 -10.52
C ASP A 196 6.76 11.83 -10.05
N GLY A 197 6.47 10.72 -10.71
CA GLY A 197 7.10 9.43 -10.45
C GLY A 197 6.19 8.43 -9.76
N ALA A 198 4.87 8.60 -9.83
CA ALA A 198 3.93 7.57 -9.42
C ALA A 198 4.11 6.32 -10.29
N MET A 199 4.21 5.17 -9.64
CA MET A 199 4.40 3.88 -10.30
C MET A 199 3.14 3.04 -10.31
N LEU A 200 2.22 3.32 -9.40
CA LEU A 200 0.87 2.77 -9.31
C LEU A 200 -0.13 3.92 -9.31
N LEU A 201 -1.17 3.82 -10.10
CA LEU A 201 -2.23 4.82 -10.15
C LEU A 201 -3.58 4.13 -9.99
N VAL A 202 -4.41 4.67 -9.11
CA VAL A 202 -5.80 4.26 -8.93
C VAL A 202 -6.68 5.32 -9.57
N GLY A 203 -7.57 4.91 -10.47
CA GLY A 203 -8.44 5.83 -11.18
C GLY A 203 -9.51 5.10 -11.99
N SER A 204 -10.25 5.85 -12.82
CA SER A 204 -11.26 5.31 -13.71
C SER A 204 -10.63 4.57 -14.91
N GLU A 205 -11.48 3.90 -15.69
CA GLU A 205 -11.07 3.27 -16.95
C GLU A 205 -10.44 4.28 -17.91
N GLU A 206 -11.00 5.50 -18.00
CA GLU A 206 -10.44 6.58 -18.83
C GLU A 206 -9.05 7.00 -18.35
N THR A 207 -8.84 7.05 -17.03
CA THR A 207 -7.51 7.29 -16.44
C THR A 207 -6.52 6.22 -16.86
N ALA A 208 -6.93 4.96 -16.79
CA ALA A 208 -6.10 3.83 -17.21
C ALA A 208 -5.77 3.88 -18.70
N TYR A 209 -6.74 4.27 -19.54
CA TYR A 209 -6.52 4.45 -20.98
C TYR A 209 -5.48 5.53 -21.27
N VAL A 210 -5.64 6.73 -20.70
CA VAL A 210 -4.69 7.84 -20.87
C VAL A 210 -3.27 7.45 -20.39
N GLY A 211 -3.17 6.78 -19.25
CA GLY A 211 -1.89 6.33 -18.71
C GLY A 211 -1.21 5.29 -19.61
N ARG A 212 -1.95 4.33 -20.17
CA ARG A 212 -1.43 3.33 -21.10
C ARG A 212 -0.96 3.94 -22.41
N GLU A 213 -1.76 4.81 -22.99
CA GLU A 213 -1.39 5.55 -24.23
C GLU A 213 -0.08 6.31 -24.04
N HIS A 214 0.03 7.04 -22.92
CA HIS A 214 1.24 7.82 -22.63
C HIS A 214 2.48 6.95 -22.42
N SER A 215 2.33 5.85 -21.68
CA SER A 215 3.46 4.97 -21.32
C SER A 215 3.79 3.92 -22.38
N GLY A 216 2.95 3.75 -23.38
CA GLY A 216 3.06 2.67 -24.38
C GLY A 216 2.93 1.26 -23.78
N ARG A 217 2.48 1.14 -22.53
CA ARG A 217 2.30 -0.15 -21.84
C ARG A 217 1.03 -0.84 -22.32
N LYS A 218 1.16 -2.12 -22.65
CA LYS A 218 0.01 -3.01 -22.90
C LYS A 218 -0.19 -3.88 -21.67
N MET A 219 -1.44 -4.02 -21.25
CA MET A 219 -1.76 -5.05 -20.26
C MET A 219 -1.53 -6.43 -20.91
N PRO A 220 -0.84 -7.36 -20.23
CA PRO A 220 -0.94 -8.76 -20.63
C PRO A 220 -2.38 -9.20 -20.46
N ILE A 221 -2.99 -9.71 -21.51
CA ILE A 221 -4.33 -10.33 -21.50
C ILE A 221 -4.13 -11.82 -21.29
#